data_c964d2051be123ba4b4b8e730375f15b
#
_entry.id   c964d2051be123ba4b4b8e730375f15b
#
_cell.length_a   1.000
_cell.length_b   1.000
_cell.length_c   1.000
_cell.angle_alpha   90.00
_cell.angle_beta   90.00
_cell.angle_gamma   90.00
#
_symmetry.space_group_name_H-M   'P 1'
#
loop_
_entity.id
_entity.type
_entity.pdbx_description
1 polymer ?
#
loop_
_entity_poly.entity_id
_entity_poly.type
_entity_poly.pdbx_seq_one_letter_code
_entity_poly.pdbx_strand_id
1 'polypeptide(L)'
;MALDGAFLYAVRQELSELIGSRIEKIHQPAREEILISLRNMEGSHKILISASADRARVHLTQQSIDNPPAPPMFCMLLRKRLGNGKLLAIRQDGLERVLYFDFSCVNTLGDVVQLTLACEIMGKYSNLILIDETGKVVDSIKRVDAEMSRKRLVLPGVAYALPPAEPRLNFLTDSMKTIQAAITAQTGALPKVLLKTLEGVSPVLVREWAFFAGNGEECRAEALTAVQLNRLLEIMQQTKERLLQQNCVFTVAATKEGQLKDFSFLPLHQYGTLLVTKTFPSACAVLDYFYAERDRYARVRQRANDLFHLLLHATERIQRRIAAQTEERTQCAEKDTFRRKADLLSANLYRLKKGDPVAELEDFYEPDCPMVSIPLDVRLTPPQNAQRYYQQYKKACTAETVLTEQIAKGKAELTYLESVLDALTRAETEADMEQLRQELIEQGYLRKTSRNRRPVKIQQPLSVTATDGTQILIGRNNLQNDRLTLKTASKTDVWLHTQNIPGSHVIICTHGETPSEQTILEAAQLAAWYSKAQQSAQVPVDYCLVKYVKKPVGAKPGMVIFTNQRTLYVTPRQTLEEEETI
;
A
#
# COMPACT_ATOMS: atom_id res chain seq x y z
N MET A 1 10.44 -11.64 15.27
CA MET A 1 11.33 -10.66 14.61
C MET A 1 12.55 -11.42 14.12
N ALA A 2 12.89 -11.32 12.84
CA ALA A 2 14.04 -12.04 12.27
C ALA A 2 15.38 -11.41 12.66
N LEU A 3 15.42 -10.10 12.99
CA LEU A 3 16.62 -9.44 13.49
C LEU A 3 16.79 -9.78 14.97
N ASP A 4 17.62 -10.77 15.22
CA ASP A 4 18.00 -11.27 16.54
C ASP A 4 19.43 -10.86 16.90
N GLY A 5 19.89 -11.26 18.10
CA GLY A 5 21.23 -10.95 18.57
C GLY A 5 22.34 -11.59 17.74
N ALA A 6 22.10 -12.80 17.23
CA ALA A 6 23.05 -13.51 16.38
C ALA A 6 23.18 -12.84 14.98
N PHE A 7 22.06 -12.41 14.37
CA PHE A 7 22.12 -11.63 13.14
C PHE A 7 22.78 -10.28 13.37
N LEU A 8 22.48 -9.64 14.51
CA LEU A 8 23.08 -8.36 14.87
C LEU A 8 24.59 -8.49 15.12
N TYR A 9 25.06 -9.66 15.59
CA TYR A 9 26.48 -9.98 15.70
C TYR A 9 27.17 -9.98 14.32
N ALA A 10 26.55 -10.57 13.30
CA ALA A 10 27.06 -10.50 11.92
C ALA A 10 27.09 -9.05 11.40
N VAL A 11 26.05 -8.28 11.66
CA VAL A 11 26.01 -6.84 11.32
C VAL A 11 27.14 -6.08 12.01
N ARG A 12 27.37 -6.35 13.32
CA ARG A 12 28.48 -5.73 14.07
C ARG A 12 29.83 -6.04 13.45
N GLN A 13 30.07 -7.29 13.04
CA GLN A 13 31.33 -7.67 12.38
C GLN A 13 31.56 -6.85 11.10
N GLU A 14 30.54 -6.73 10.24
CA GLU A 14 30.62 -5.94 9.01
C GLU A 14 30.82 -4.43 9.31
N LEU A 15 30.09 -3.87 10.26
CA LEU A 15 30.24 -2.48 10.66
C LEU A 15 31.59 -2.18 11.31
N SER A 16 32.29 -3.18 11.85
CA SER A 16 33.61 -3.01 12.51
C SER A 16 34.70 -2.55 11.54
N GLU A 17 34.50 -2.75 10.21
CA GLU A 17 35.38 -2.22 9.16
C GLU A 17 35.39 -0.68 9.13
N LEU A 18 34.36 -0.04 9.71
CA LEU A 18 34.27 1.41 9.79
C LEU A 18 34.99 2.01 11.02
N ILE A 19 35.58 1.20 11.88
CA ILE A 19 36.35 1.70 13.02
C ILE A 19 37.50 2.59 12.52
N GLY A 20 37.69 3.74 13.16
CA GLY A 20 38.62 4.76 12.72
C GLY A 20 38.04 5.84 11.80
N SER A 21 36.87 5.62 11.24
CA SER A 21 36.16 6.60 10.40
C SER A 21 35.72 7.83 11.21
N ARG A 22 35.56 8.98 10.51
CA ARG A 22 35.04 10.21 11.10
C ARG A 22 33.62 10.47 10.68
N ILE A 23 32.82 11.03 11.59
CA ILE A 23 31.46 11.49 11.28
C ILE A 23 31.51 12.69 10.35
N GLU A 24 30.91 12.57 9.17
CA GLU A 24 30.78 13.63 8.18
C GLU A 24 29.45 14.37 8.34
N LYS A 25 28.34 13.62 8.45
CA LYS A 25 26.98 14.19 8.56
C LYS A 25 26.09 13.31 9.41
N ILE A 26 25.15 13.94 10.12
CA ILE A 26 24.09 13.26 10.86
C ILE A 26 22.75 13.82 10.39
N HIS A 27 21.83 12.95 10.02
CA HIS A 27 20.48 13.29 9.61
C HIS A 27 19.45 12.46 10.39
N GLN A 28 18.24 12.96 10.49
CA GLN A 28 17.10 12.27 11.07
C GLN A 28 15.95 12.29 10.06
N PRO A 29 15.92 11.31 9.11
CA PRO A 29 14.95 11.29 8.04
C PRO A 29 13.51 11.04 8.50
N ALA A 30 13.34 10.29 9.61
CA ALA A 30 12.05 10.03 10.24
C ALA A 30 12.13 10.24 11.75
N ARG A 31 10.99 10.28 12.42
CA ARG A 31 10.90 10.55 13.86
C ARG A 31 11.81 9.64 14.71
N GLU A 32 11.96 8.38 14.33
CA GLU A 32 12.68 7.34 15.07
C GLU A 32 13.85 6.75 14.28
N GLU A 33 14.37 7.47 13.27
CA GLU A 33 15.48 7.02 12.43
C GLU A 33 16.63 8.03 12.38
N ILE A 34 17.85 7.56 12.53
CA ILE A 34 19.08 8.34 12.42
C ILE A 34 19.92 7.79 11.27
N LEU A 35 20.44 8.67 10.44
CA LEU A 35 21.39 8.36 9.37
C LEU A 35 22.72 9.05 9.68
N ILE A 36 23.77 8.26 9.90
CA ILE A 36 25.12 8.75 10.19
C ILE A 36 26.00 8.47 8.97
N SER A 37 26.55 9.51 8.35
CA SER A 37 27.55 9.38 7.31
C SER A 37 28.93 9.38 7.96
N LEU A 38 29.72 8.33 7.73
CA LEU A 38 31.08 8.13 8.18
C LEU A 38 32.01 8.16 6.97
N ARG A 39 33.18 8.75 7.12
CA ARG A 39 34.21 8.82 6.08
C ARG A 39 35.52 8.22 6.55
N ASN A 40 36.06 7.33 5.73
CA ASN A 40 37.39 6.74 5.87
C ASN A 40 38.19 6.94 4.56
N MET A 41 39.32 6.25 4.43
CA MET A 41 40.18 6.31 3.23
C MET A 41 39.51 5.67 2.00
N GLU A 42 38.57 4.76 2.18
CA GLU A 42 37.85 4.06 1.11
C GLU A 42 36.64 4.85 0.60
N GLY A 43 36.16 5.84 1.36
CA GLY A 43 35.05 6.67 0.93
C GLY A 43 34.08 7.06 2.04
N SER A 44 32.84 7.38 1.64
CA SER A 44 31.75 7.73 2.54
C SER A 44 30.74 6.60 2.65
N HIS A 45 30.48 6.16 3.89
CA HIS A 45 29.58 5.08 4.24
C HIS A 45 28.41 5.64 5.06
N LYS A 46 27.22 5.09 4.87
CA LYS A 46 26.02 5.54 5.60
C LYS A 46 25.49 4.43 6.48
N ILE A 47 25.41 4.67 7.78
CA ILE A 47 24.74 3.78 8.73
C ILE A 47 23.33 4.32 8.99
N LEU A 48 22.32 3.50 8.69
CA LEU A 48 20.94 3.76 9.06
C LEU A 48 20.62 3.03 10.36
N ILE A 49 20.11 3.76 11.34
CA ILE A 49 19.68 3.26 12.63
C ILE A 49 18.23 3.62 12.83
N SER A 50 17.36 2.63 13.05
CA SER A 50 15.94 2.82 13.29
C SER A 50 15.55 2.24 14.64
N ALA A 51 14.92 3.07 15.47
CA ALA A 51 14.29 2.66 16.74
C ALA A 51 12.78 2.43 16.60
N SER A 52 12.25 2.35 15.37
CA SER A 52 10.84 2.12 15.12
C SER A 52 10.38 0.75 15.64
N ALA A 53 9.18 0.70 16.24
CA ALA A 53 8.69 -0.50 16.93
C ALA A 53 8.63 -1.75 16.04
N ASP A 54 8.25 -1.58 14.77
CA ASP A 54 8.09 -2.66 13.78
C ASP A 54 9.28 -2.81 12.82
N ARG A 55 10.21 -1.82 12.80
CA ARG A 55 11.33 -1.71 11.85
C ARG A 55 12.67 -1.38 12.52
N ALA A 56 12.81 -1.74 13.79
CA ALA A 56 14.05 -1.54 14.52
C ALA A 56 15.21 -2.28 13.84
N ARG A 57 16.28 -1.54 13.49
CA ARG A 57 17.44 -2.06 12.76
C ARG A 57 18.65 -1.14 12.81
N VAL A 58 19.79 -1.70 12.50
CA VAL A 58 21.02 -0.95 12.23
C VAL A 58 21.78 -1.65 11.12
N HIS A 59 22.15 -0.91 10.07
CA HIS A 59 22.89 -1.47 8.92
C HIS A 59 23.49 -0.37 8.04
N LEU A 60 24.42 -0.75 7.17
CA LEU A 60 24.86 0.08 6.05
C LEU A 60 23.74 0.21 5.01
N THR A 61 23.56 1.42 4.48
CA THR A 61 22.56 1.66 3.43
C THR A 61 23.15 2.37 2.22
N GLN A 62 22.71 1.95 1.03
CA GLN A 62 22.97 2.63 -0.22
C GLN A 62 21.79 3.53 -0.64
N GLN A 63 20.69 3.50 0.13
CA GLN A 63 19.48 4.22 -0.21
C GLN A 63 19.67 5.74 -0.13
N SER A 64 19.02 6.45 -1.05
CA SER A 64 18.84 7.89 -0.94
C SER A 64 17.57 8.18 -0.16
N ILE A 65 17.71 8.72 1.04
CA ILE A 65 16.61 8.99 1.95
C ILE A 65 16.40 10.50 2.04
N ASP A 66 15.16 10.95 1.83
CA ASP A 66 14.80 12.36 1.95
C ASP A 66 14.80 12.80 3.41
N ASN A 67 15.37 13.98 3.68
CA ASN A 67 15.41 14.56 5.01
C ASN A 67 14.33 15.63 5.20
N PRO A 68 13.78 15.81 6.40
CA PRO A 68 12.86 16.90 6.70
C PRO A 68 13.56 18.26 6.54
N PRO A 69 12.81 19.34 6.19
CA PRO A 69 13.38 20.69 6.02
C PRO A 69 14.08 21.23 7.28
N ALA A 70 13.53 20.90 8.46
CA ALA A 70 14.10 21.26 9.76
C ALA A 70 14.50 19.99 10.52
N PRO A 71 15.76 19.88 11.02
CA PRO A 71 16.20 18.72 11.79
C PRO A 71 15.54 18.69 13.17
N PRO A 72 15.07 17.52 13.65
CA PRO A 72 14.55 17.35 15.01
C PRO A 72 15.59 17.61 16.10
N MET A 73 15.12 17.86 17.33
CA MET A 73 15.97 18.20 18.49
C MET A 73 17.09 17.18 18.76
N PHE A 74 16.76 15.88 18.74
CA PHE A 74 17.75 14.83 18.97
C PHE A 74 18.85 14.80 17.89
N CYS A 75 18.48 15.05 16.63
CA CYS A 75 19.47 15.21 15.56
C CYS A 75 20.41 16.40 15.80
N MET A 76 19.86 17.52 16.24
CA MET A 76 20.67 18.71 16.57
C MET A 76 21.62 18.45 17.74
N LEU A 77 21.17 17.71 18.75
CA LEU A 77 22.00 17.29 19.86
C LEU A 77 23.15 16.38 19.38
N LEU A 78 22.84 15.35 18.58
CA LEU A 78 23.85 14.46 18.03
C LEU A 78 24.88 15.21 17.18
N ARG A 79 24.44 16.15 16.33
CA ARG A 79 25.34 17.02 15.55
C ARG A 79 26.28 17.85 16.45
N LYS A 80 25.72 18.42 17.52
CA LYS A 80 26.49 19.23 18.48
C LYS A 80 27.51 18.42 19.27
N ARG A 81 27.15 17.18 19.68
CA ARG A 81 27.96 16.34 20.56
C ARG A 81 28.92 15.40 19.83
N LEU A 82 28.45 14.81 18.71
CA LEU A 82 29.22 13.81 17.95
C LEU A 82 29.85 14.38 16.67
N GLY A 83 29.55 15.63 16.29
CA GLY A 83 30.08 16.23 15.05
C GLY A 83 31.60 16.12 14.93
N ASN A 84 32.08 15.65 13.76
CA ASN A 84 33.51 15.36 13.49
C ASN A 84 34.15 14.29 14.39
N GLY A 85 33.37 13.61 15.24
CA GLY A 85 33.85 12.54 16.11
C GLY A 85 34.42 11.37 15.31
N LYS A 86 35.42 10.70 15.90
CA LYS A 86 36.03 9.49 15.36
C LYS A 86 35.42 8.25 16.02
N LEU A 87 34.95 7.29 15.20
CA LEU A 87 34.46 6.00 15.68
C LEU A 87 35.62 5.18 16.23
N LEU A 88 35.58 4.84 17.54
CA LEU A 88 36.62 4.10 18.23
C LEU A 88 36.35 2.60 18.27
N ALA A 89 35.11 2.23 18.56
CA ALA A 89 34.70 0.83 18.68
C ALA A 89 33.21 0.63 18.40
N ILE A 90 32.85 -0.60 18.02
CA ILE A 90 31.47 -1.07 17.97
C ILE A 90 31.37 -2.33 18.83
N ARG A 91 30.59 -2.26 19.90
CA ARG A 91 30.49 -3.32 20.91
C ARG A 91 29.09 -3.92 20.96
N GLN A 92 29.00 -5.19 21.34
CA GLN A 92 27.78 -5.92 21.66
C GLN A 92 28.09 -6.84 22.84
N ASP A 93 27.24 -6.82 23.86
CA ASP A 93 27.42 -7.69 25.03
C ASP A 93 26.73 -9.03 24.74
N GLY A 94 27.52 -10.10 24.66
CA GLY A 94 27.03 -11.42 24.27
C GLY A 94 26.27 -11.38 22.94
N LEU A 95 25.03 -11.91 22.95
CA LEU A 95 24.09 -11.85 21.86
C LEU A 95 22.89 -10.92 22.17
N GLU A 96 23.09 -9.95 23.06
CA GLU A 96 22.07 -8.93 23.33
C GLU A 96 21.78 -8.11 22.09
N ARG A 97 20.54 -7.62 21.99
CA ARG A 97 20.10 -6.81 20.86
C ARG A 97 20.39 -5.33 21.06
N VAL A 98 21.61 -5.04 21.52
CA VAL A 98 22.13 -3.68 21.72
C VAL A 98 23.49 -3.57 21.06
N LEU A 99 23.69 -2.56 20.21
CA LEU A 99 25.00 -2.17 19.70
C LEU A 99 25.39 -0.84 20.30
N TYR A 100 26.65 -0.76 20.77
CA TYR A 100 27.26 0.46 21.26
C TYR A 100 28.28 0.97 20.27
N PHE A 101 28.11 2.23 19.85
CA PHE A 101 29.07 2.94 19.02
C PHE A 101 29.81 3.94 19.90
N ASP A 102 31.08 3.70 20.13
CA ASP A 102 31.94 4.56 20.95
C ASP A 102 32.67 5.56 20.06
N PHE A 103 32.51 6.85 20.35
CA PHE A 103 33.11 7.94 19.61
C PHE A 103 34.06 8.76 20.46
N SER A 104 35.21 9.16 19.88
CA SER A 104 36.06 10.22 20.42
C SER A 104 35.60 11.55 19.81
N CYS A 105 35.19 12.47 20.64
CA CYS A 105 34.65 13.78 20.25
C CYS A 105 35.42 14.90 20.99
N VAL A 106 35.29 16.12 20.46
CA VAL A 106 35.82 17.32 21.13
C VAL A 106 34.64 18.09 21.73
N ASN A 107 34.70 18.38 23.03
CA ASN A 107 33.66 19.15 23.69
C ASN A 107 33.80 20.67 23.39
N THR A 108 32.90 21.49 23.90
CA THR A 108 32.91 22.96 23.71
C THR A 108 34.09 23.66 24.38
N LEU A 109 34.78 23.01 25.27
CA LEU A 109 35.98 23.53 25.96
C LEU A 109 37.27 23.13 25.24
N GLY A 110 37.20 22.26 24.24
CA GLY A 110 38.34 21.76 23.48
C GLY A 110 38.90 20.41 24.01
N ASP A 111 38.33 19.85 25.09
CA ASP A 111 38.76 18.58 25.63
C ASP A 111 38.27 17.41 24.81
N VAL A 112 39.09 16.36 24.73
CA VAL A 112 38.69 15.09 24.11
C VAL A 112 37.84 14.29 25.08
N VAL A 113 36.61 13.99 24.71
CA VAL A 113 35.66 13.22 25.50
C VAL A 113 35.20 11.98 24.71
N GLN A 114 34.90 10.91 25.44
CA GLN A 114 34.31 9.70 24.84
C GLN A 114 32.81 9.71 25.06
N LEU A 115 32.07 9.55 23.97
CA LEU A 115 30.62 9.43 23.98
C LEU A 115 30.19 8.11 23.34
N THR A 116 29.18 7.47 23.92
CA THR A 116 28.64 6.20 23.41
C THR A 116 27.21 6.40 22.91
N LEU A 117 26.93 5.97 21.67
CA LEU A 117 25.58 5.87 21.15
C LEU A 117 25.10 4.42 21.28
N ALA A 118 24.22 4.15 22.25
CA ALA A 118 23.59 2.84 22.44
C ALA A 118 22.36 2.71 21.52
N CYS A 119 22.38 1.66 20.69
CA CYS A 119 21.32 1.32 19.73
C CYS A 119 20.60 0.06 20.20
N GLU A 120 19.45 0.20 20.84
CA GLU A 120 18.63 -0.89 21.37
C GLU A 120 17.61 -1.35 20.33
N ILE A 121 17.66 -2.62 19.92
CA ILE A 121 16.83 -3.21 18.86
C ILE A 121 15.83 -4.20 19.47
N MET A 122 14.78 -3.69 20.15
CA MET A 122 13.88 -4.48 20.99
C MET A 122 12.38 -4.27 20.63
N GLY A 123 12.06 -4.13 19.34
CA GLY A 123 10.69 -3.89 18.86
C GLY A 123 10.14 -2.59 19.45
N LYS A 124 9.00 -2.64 20.13
CA LYS A 124 8.37 -1.44 20.72
C LYS A 124 9.23 -0.72 21.77
N TYR A 125 10.19 -1.41 22.36
CA TYR A 125 11.12 -0.87 23.35
C TYR A 125 12.45 -0.40 22.74
N SER A 126 12.59 -0.43 21.41
CA SER A 126 13.78 0.04 20.73
C SER A 126 14.02 1.51 21.00
N ASN A 127 15.30 1.87 21.18
CA ASN A 127 15.72 3.23 21.50
C ASN A 127 17.10 3.56 20.94
N LEU A 128 17.42 4.85 20.83
CA LEU A 128 18.75 5.38 20.55
C LEU A 128 19.11 6.32 21.69
N ILE A 129 20.18 6.04 22.40
CA ILE A 129 20.53 6.72 23.63
C ILE A 129 21.98 7.20 23.55
N LEU A 130 22.20 8.49 23.71
CA LEU A 130 23.54 9.07 23.83
C LEU A 130 23.95 9.06 25.28
N ILE A 131 25.12 8.48 25.56
CA ILE A 131 25.68 8.28 26.90
C ILE A 131 27.02 9.01 26.99
N ASP A 132 27.28 9.68 28.10
CA ASP A 132 28.54 10.35 28.37
C ASP A 132 29.59 9.41 28.97
N GLU A 133 30.80 9.92 29.16
CA GLU A 133 31.95 9.20 29.75
C GLU A 133 31.72 8.74 31.19
N THR A 134 30.74 9.34 31.89
CA THR A 134 30.38 8.93 33.28
C THR A 134 29.29 7.85 33.28
N GLY A 135 28.86 7.37 32.13
CA GLY A 135 27.79 6.39 31.99
C GLY A 135 26.38 6.96 32.16
N LYS A 136 26.21 8.29 32.12
CA LYS A 136 24.89 8.93 32.22
C LYS A 136 24.31 9.21 30.85
N VAL A 137 22.98 9.13 30.77
CA VAL A 137 22.21 9.47 29.56
C VAL A 137 22.32 10.98 29.33
N VAL A 138 22.84 11.37 28.17
CA VAL A 138 22.83 12.76 27.71
C VAL A 138 21.45 13.09 27.16
N ASP A 139 20.91 12.26 26.28
CA ASP A 139 19.52 12.28 25.79
C ASP A 139 19.22 10.99 24.98
N SER A 140 17.96 10.83 24.58
CA SER A 140 17.51 9.68 23.81
C SER A 140 16.46 10.08 22.77
N ILE A 141 16.32 9.26 21.71
CA ILE A 141 15.29 9.50 20.70
C ILE A 141 13.88 9.26 21.26
N LYS A 142 13.77 8.37 22.25
CA LYS A 142 12.55 8.12 23.04
C LYS A 142 12.90 8.24 24.53
N ARG A 143 12.38 9.26 25.19
CA ARG A 143 12.48 9.38 26.63
C ARG A 143 11.50 8.44 27.31
N VAL A 144 11.94 7.77 28.36
CA VAL A 144 11.11 6.83 29.16
C VAL A 144 11.13 7.32 30.60
N ASP A 145 9.99 7.79 31.05
CA ASP A 145 9.77 8.26 32.40
C ASP A 145 9.15 7.19 33.32
N ALA A 146 8.87 7.56 34.59
CA ALA A 146 8.30 6.66 35.58
C ALA A 146 6.83 6.25 35.28
N GLU A 147 6.10 7.06 34.49
CA GLU A 147 4.73 6.73 34.06
C GLU A 147 4.75 5.66 32.97
N MET A 148 5.73 5.75 32.05
CA MET A 148 5.90 4.81 30.94
C MET A 148 6.52 3.47 31.35
N SER A 149 7.44 3.47 32.34
CA SER A 149 8.09 2.25 32.80
C SER A 149 8.49 2.32 34.28
N ARG A 150 8.00 1.35 35.04
CA ARG A 150 8.44 1.18 36.45
C ARG A 150 9.80 0.47 36.61
N LYS A 151 10.30 -0.17 35.54
CA LYS A 151 11.51 -1.00 35.58
C LYS A 151 12.77 -0.25 35.19
N ARG A 152 12.66 0.75 34.32
CA ARG A 152 13.81 1.44 33.74
C ARG A 152 13.44 2.86 33.29
N LEU A 153 14.27 3.81 33.69
CA LEU A 153 14.16 5.21 33.22
C LEU A 153 15.21 5.48 32.15
N VAL A 154 14.83 6.27 31.14
CA VAL A 154 15.75 6.78 30.11
C VAL A 154 15.51 8.28 29.97
N LEU A 155 16.17 9.04 30.87
CA LEU A 155 16.04 10.49 30.96
C LEU A 155 17.43 11.12 31.07
N PRO A 156 17.62 12.37 30.61
CA PRO A 156 18.88 13.09 30.75
C PRO A 156 19.36 13.11 32.20
N GLY A 157 20.65 12.83 32.41
CA GLY A 157 21.31 12.81 33.74
C GLY A 157 21.14 11.51 34.52
N VAL A 158 20.28 10.58 34.12
CA VAL A 158 20.13 9.26 34.76
C VAL A 158 21.23 8.32 34.28
N ALA A 159 21.76 7.46 35.17
CA ALA A 159 22.70 6.42 34.78
C ALA A 159 22.07 5.45 33.77
N TYR A 160 22.79 5.16 32.71
CA TYR A 160 22.34 4.18 31.72
C TYR A 160 22.35 2.78 32.34
N ALA A 161 21.26 2.06 32.17
CA ALA A 161 21.14 0.66 32.54
C ALA A 161 20.63 -0.15 31.35
N LEU A 162 21.10 -1.39 31.21
CA LEU A 162 20.55 -2.32 30.21
C LEU A 162 19.08 -2.62 30.48
N PRO A 163 18.29 -2.90 29.44
CA PRO A 163 16.97 -3.47 29.63
C PRO A 163 17.05 -4.75 30.45
N PRO A 164 16.12 -4.97 31.41
CA PRO A 164 16.12 -6.18 32.20
C PRO A 164 15.91 -7.41 31.29
N ALA A 165 16.87 -8.34 31.35
CA ALA A 165 16.84 -9.60 30.61
C ALA A 165 16.82 -10.79 31.59
N GLU A 166 16.18 -11.89 31.21
CA GLU A 166 16.30 -13.15 31.91
C GLU A 166 17.61 -13.84 31.50
N PRO A 167 18.33 -14.45 32.46
CA PRO A 167 19.57 -15.17 32.14
C PRO A 167 19.26 -16.35 31.19
N ARG A 168 19.97 -16.38 30.06
CA ARG A 168 19.87 -17.43 29.04
C ARG A 168 21.25 -17.84 28.61
N LEU A 169 21.37 -19.04 28.03
CA LEU A 169 22.66 -19.55 27.56
C LEU A 169 23.02 -18.94 26.22
N ASN A 170 24.27 -18.63 26.03
CA ASN A 170 24.82 -18.08 24.78
C ASN A 170 25.48 -19.22 23.98
N PHE A 171 24.92 -19.53 22.82
CA PHE A 171 25.43 -20.64 22.00
C PHE A 171 26.83 -20.38 21.41
N LEU A 172 27.33 -19.13 21.45
CA LEU A 172 28.67 -18.80 21.00
C LEU A 172 29.74 -19.06 22.11
N THR A 173 29.41 -18.87 23.38
CA THR A 173 30.36 -18.94 24.51
C THR A 173 30.16 -20.17 25.39
N ASP A 174 28.90 -20.56 25.61
CA ASP A 174 28.62 -21.72 26.48
C ASP A 174 28.95 -23.06 25.81
N SER A 175 29.24 -24.06 26.64
CA SER A 175 29.57 -25.38 26.13
C SER A 175 28.32 -26.08 25.56
N MET A 176 28.49 -26.83 24.45
CA MET A 176 27.39 -27.63 23.88
C MET A 176 26.81 -28.64 24.88
N LYS A 177 27.61 -29.12 25.85
CA LYS A 177 27.14 -30.01 26.92
C LYS A 177 26.16 -29.31 27.87
N THR A 178 26.47 -28.05 28.25
CA THR A 178 25.60 -27.23 29.11
C THR A 178 24.27 -26.93 28.38
N ILE A 179 24.36 -26.58 27.12
CA ILE A 179 23.18 -26.31 26.27
C ILE A 179 22.32 -27.56 26.11
N GLN A 180 22.95 -28.70 25.84
CA GLN A 180 22.26 -30.00 25.75
C GLN A 180 21.48 -30.31 27.04
N ALA A 181 22.15 -30.22 28.19
CA ALA A 181 21.53 -30.47 29.50
C ALA A 181 20.31 -29.55 29.75
N ALA A 182 20.44 -28.27 29.41
CA ALA A 182 19.37 -27.29 29.57
C ALA A 182 18.16 -27.54 28.64
N ILE A 183 18.40 -28.04 27.42
CA ILE A 183 17.32 -28.38 26.46
C ILE A 183 16.58 -29.65 26.89
N THR A 184 17.32 -30.71 27.27
CA THR A 184 16.75 -32.01 27.66
C THR A 184 16.01 -31.95 28.98
N ALA A 185 16.30 -30.98 29.84
CA ALA A 185 15.58 -30.75 31.10
C ALA A 185 14.19 -30.10 30.92
N GLN A 186 13.85 -29.63 29.73
CA GLN A 186 12.59 -28.95 29.45
C GLN A 186 11.65 -29.79 28.61
N THR A 187 10.34 -29.49 28.71
CA THR A 187 9.27 -30.15 27.96
C THR A 187 8.62 -29.16 27.00
N GLY A 188 8.19 -29.66 25.83
CA GLY A 188 7.47 -28.90 24.83
C GLY A 188 8.06 -28.97 23.42
N ALA A 189 7.48 -28.22 22.49
CA ALA A 189 7.98 -28.15 21.12
C ALA A 189 9.41 -27.60 21.10
N LEU A 190 10.31 -28.27 20.40
CA LEU A 190 11.73 -27.95 20.37
C LEU A 190 12.03 -26.48 20.05
N PRO A 191 11.39 -25.83 19.05
CA PRO A 191 11.66 -24.41 18.77
C PRO A 191 11.32 -23.48 19.96
N LYS A 192 10.25 -23.80 20.73
CA LYS A 192 9.87 -23.00 21.91
C LYS A 192 10.87 -23.17 23.05
N VAL A 193 11.36 -24.39 23.25
CA VAL A 193 12.39 -24.67 24.26
C VAL A 193 13.69 -23.95 23.92
N LEU A 194 14.15 -24.01 22.67
CA LEU A 194 15.34 -23.29 22.21
C LEU A 194 15.23 -21.78 22.43
N LEU A 195 14.08 -21.17 22.06
CA LEU A 195 13.84 -19.72 22.29
C LEU A 195 13.87 -19.31 23.76
N LYS A 196 13.46 -20.21 24.66
CA LYS A 196 13.45 -19.97 26.10
C LYS A 196 14.83 -20.15 26.71
N THR A 197 15.60 -21.11 26.21
CA THR A 197 16.90 -21.52 26.75
C THR A 197 18.03 -20.60 26.27
N LEU A 198 17.99 -20.17 25.02
CA LEU A 198 19.09 -19.47 24.36
C LEU A 198 18.82 -17.98 24.24
N GLU A 199 19.87 -17.17 24.43
CA GLU A 199 19.83 -15.73 24.16
C GLU A 199 20.12 -15.43 22.69
N GLY A 200 19.60 -14.29 22.21
CA GLY A 200 19.95 -13.72 20.92
C GLY A 200 19.52 -14.53 19.70
N VAL A 201 18.60 -15.48 19.84
CA VAL A 201 18.09 -16.30 18.73
C VAL A 201 16.66 -15.90 18.34
N SER A 202 16.36 -16.00 17.04
CA SER A 202 15.02 -15.71 16.49
C SER A 202 14.19 -16.97 16.30
N PRO A 203 12.85 -16.82 16.17
CA PRO A 203 11.98 -17.94 15.77
C PRO A 203 12.38 -18.58 14.44
N VAL A 204 12.95 -17.80 13.51
CA VAL A 204 13.40 -18.32 12.20
C VAL A 204 14.59 -19.25 12.39
N LEU A 205 15.58 -18.81 13.17
CA LEU A 205 16.80 -19.58 13.42
C LEU A 205 16.50 -20.90 14.15
N VAL A 206 15.73 -20.85 15.24
CA VAL A 206 15.43 -22.06 16.03
C VAL A 206 14.52 -23.05 15.28
N ARG A 207 13.64 -22.57 14.40
CA ARG A 207 12.86 -23.46 13.52
C ARG A 207 13.75 -24.14 12.48
N GLU A 208 14.75 -23.44 11.94
CA GLU A 208 15.71 -24.02 11.03
C GLU A 208 16.53 -25.12 11.70
N TRP A 209 17.01 -24.87 12.93
CA TRP A 209 17.70 -25.90 13.72
C TRP A 209 16.81 -27.10 14.04
N ALA A 210 15.55 -26.87 14.44
CA ALA A 210 14.59 -27.93 14.71
C ALA A 210 14.24 -28.75 13.44
N PHE A 211 14.14 -28.08 12.29
CA PHE A 211 13.93 -28.73 11.00
C PHE A 211 15.07 -29.71 10.67
N PHE A 212 16.32 -29.29 10.87
CA PHE A 212 17.48 -30.17 10.68
C PHE A 212 17.51 -31.32 11.70
N ALA A 213 17.24 -31.04 12.97
CA ALA A 213 17.19 -32.07 14.01
C ALA A 213 16.15 -33.15 13.70
N GLY A 214 14.95 -32.76 13.29
CA GLY A 214 13.83 -33.65 12.98
C GLY A 214 13.85 -34.21 11.56
N ASN A 215 14.78 -33.78 10.69
CA ASN A 215 14.77 -34.11 9.27
C ASN A 215 13.43 -33.75 8.59
N GLY A 216 12.89 -32.58 8.95
CA GLY A 216 11.60 -32.08 8.45
C GLY A 216 10.39 -32.41 9.34
N GLU A 217 10.54 -33.31 10.31
CA GLU A 217 9.47 -33.67 11.25
C GLU A 217 9.48 -32.77 12.50
N GLU A 218 8.31 -32.56 13.10
CA GLU A 218 8.19 -31.82 14.35
C GLU A 218 8.78 -32.61 15.53
N CYS A 219 9.65 -31.96 16.29
CA CYS A 219 10.31 -32.54 17.46
C CYS A 219 9.84 -31.89 18.75
N ARG A 220 9.75 -32.71 19.82
CA ARG A 220 9.58 -32.27 21.21
C ARG A 220 10.85 -32.53 21.99
N ALA A 221 11.21 -31.57 22.88
CA ALA A 221 12.49 -31.61 23.60
C ALA A 221 12.63 -32.88 24.49
N GLU A 222 11.55 -33.28 25.14
CA GLU A 222 11.50 -34.48 26.01
C GLU A 222 11.53 -35.81 25.25
N ALA A 223 11.27 -35.78 23.95
CA ALA A 223 11.17 -36.99 23.10
C ALA A 223 12.30 -37.08 22.05
N LEU A 224 13.32 -36.27 22.17
CA LEU A 224 14.46 -36.26 21.25
C LEU A 224 15.22 -37.60 21.34
N THR A 225 15.35 -38.25 20.21
CA THR A 225 16.25 -39.40 20.08
C THR A 225 17.73 -38.95 20.11
N ALA A 226 18.65 -39.84 20.43
CA ALA A 226 20.08 -39.56 20.44
C ALA A 226 20.55 -39.02 19.05
N VAL A 227 20.01 -39.51 17.95
CA VAL A 227 20.32 -39.09 16.60
C VAL A 227 19.84 -37.64 16.36
N GLN A 228 18.60 -37.34 16.73
CA GLN A 228 18.04 -35.99 16.60
C GLN A 228 18.79 -34.96 17.44
N LEU A 229 19.15 -35.33 18.66
CA LEU A 229 19.94 -34.47 19.55
C LEU A 229 21.33 -34.20 18.98
N ASN A 230 22.03 -35.22 18.47
CA ASN A 230 23.33 -35.04 17.83
C ASN A 230 23.25 -34.11 16.61
N ARG A 231 22.24 -34.28 15.74
CA ARG A 231 22.02 -33.38 14.60
C ARG A 231 21.75 -31.93 15.05
N LEU A 232 20.98 -31.74 16.12
CA LEU A 232 20.73 -30.42 16.68
C LEU A 232 22.04 -29.75 17.14
N LEU A 233 22.84 -30.45 17.92
CA LEU A 233 24.11 -29.92 18.43
C LEU A 233 25.12 -29.65 17.30
N GLU A 234 25.14 -30.52 16.28
CA GLU A 234 25.98 -30.35 15.11
C GLU A 234 25.60 -29.10 14.30
N ILE A 235 24.30 -28.89 13.99
CA ILE A 235 23.88 -27.69 13.26
C ILE A 235 24.10 -26.42 14.07
N MET A 236 23.94 -26.46 15.39
CA MET A 236 24.25 -25.33 16.27
C MET A 236 25.76 -25.02 16.26
N GLN A 237 26.61 -26.05 16.32
CA GLN A 237 28.05 -25.88 16.25
C GLN A 237 28.49 -25.32 14.89
N GLN A 238 27.96 -25.82 13.80
CA GLN A 238 28.21 -25.29 12.45
C GLN A 238 27.77 -23.85 12.32
N THR A 239 26.61 -23.48 12.91
CA THR A 239 26.11 -22.11 12.95
C THR A 239 27.08 -21.19 13.69
N LYS A 240 27.56 -21.61 14.86
CA LYS A 240 28.59 -20.90 15.64
C LYS A 240 29.84 -20.66 14.82
N GLU A 241 30.37 -21.70 14.20
CA GLU A 241 31.60 -21.62 13.40
C GLU A 241 31.46 -20.66 12.21
N ARG A 242 30.35 -20.76 11.46
CA ARG A 242 30.07 -19.84 10.34
C ARG A 242 30.00 -18.39 10.79
N LEU A 243 29.36 -18.13 11.94
CA LEU A 243 29.19 -16.79 12.47
C LEU A 243 30.55 -16.20 12.92
N LEU A 244 31.36 -17.00 13.62
CA LEU A 244 32.68 -16.57 14.09
C LEU A 244 33.71 -16.37 12.96
N GLN A 245 33.65 -17.21 11.92
CA GLN A 245 34.53 -17.15 10.75
C GLN A 245 34.03 -16.18 9.66
N GLN A 246 32.92 -15.48 9.88
CA GLN A 246 32.28 -14.58 8.91
C GLN A 246 31.93 -15.27 7.58
N ASN A 247 31.65 -16.57 7.62
CA ASN A 247 31.27 -17.39 6.46
C ASN A 247 29.77 -17.72 6.46
N CYS A 248 28.94 -16.70 6.64
CA CYS A 248 27.49 -16.81 6.65
C CYS A 248 26.90 -16.74 5.24
N VAL A 249 25.77 -17.42 5.04
CA VAL A 249 24.96 -17.33 3.82
C VAL A 249 23.73 -16.50 4.12
N PHE A 250 23.76 -15.25 3.71
CA PHE A 250 22.65 -14.32 3.98
C PHE A 250 21.50 -14.52 3.01
N THR A 251 20.31 -14.81 3.51
CA THR A 251 19.14 -15.14 2.69
C THR A 251 17.92 -14.31 3.09
N VAL A 252 17.08 -14.02 2.09
CA VAL A 252 15.73 -13.46 2.26
C VAL A 252 14.74 -14.45 1.68
N ALA A 253 13.68 -14.76 2.42
CA ALA A 253 12.58 -15.61 1.97
C ALA A 253 11.35 -14.74 1.61
N ALA A 254 10.79 -14.99 0.43
CA ALA A 254 9.62 -14.30 -0.11
C ALA A 254 8.57 -15.28 -0.63
N THR A 255 7.31 -14.89 -0.69
CA THR A 255 6.28 -15.66 -1.40
C THR A 255 6.53 -15.63 -2.91
N LYS A 256 5.86 -16.49 -3.68
CA LYS A 256 5.95 -16.49 -5.15
C LYS A 256 5.53 -15.15 -5.75
N GLU A 257 4.63 -14.41 -5.09
CA GLU A 257 4.18 -13.07 -5.48
C GLU A 257 5.16 -11.95 -5.04
N GLY A 258 6.34 -12.31 -4.48
CA GLY A 258 7.39 -11.37 -4.08
C GLY A 258 7.20 -10.70 -2.71
N GLN A 259 6.20 -11.11 -1.90
CA GLN A 259 6.02 -10.59 -0.55
C GLN A 259 7.10 -11.13 0.38
N LEU A 260 7.92 -10.25 0.96
CA LEU A 260 8.98 -10.62 1.89
C LEU A 260 8.41 -11.14 3.21
N LYS A 261 8.89 -12.29 3.68
CA LYS A 261 8.44 -12.94 4.92
C LYS A 261 9.49 -12.92 6.01
N ASP A 262 10.67 -13.48 5.73
CA ASP A 262 11.75 -13.63 6.71
C ASP A 262 13.12 -13.42 6.07
N PHE A 263 14.14 -13.25 6.90
CA PHE A 263 15.55 -13.25 6.50
C PHE A 263 16.41 -13.99 7.53
N SER A 264 17.58 -14.45 7.12
CA SER A 264 18.50 -15.20 7.96
C SER A 264 19.95 -15.00 7.52
N PHE A 265 20.90 -15.29 8.40
CA PHE A 265 22.33 -15.45 8.08
C PHE A 265 22.70 -16.90 7.76
N LEU A 266 21.69 -17.78 7.60
CA LEU A 266 21.80 -19.17 7.14
C LEU A 266 20.85 -19.40 5.97
N PRO A 267 21.10 -20.43 5.13
CA PRO A 267 20.10 -20.94 4.21
C PRO A 267 18.83 -21.36 4.95
N LEU A 268 17.66 -21.13 4.35
CA LEU A 268 16.36 -21.45 4.96
C LEU A 268 15.71 -22.62 4.23
N HIS A 269 15.80 -23.84 4.81
CA HIS A 269 15.25 -25.07 4.25
C HIS A 269 13.86 -25.39 4.82
N GLN A 270 13.52 -24.87 5.99
CA GLN A 270 12.24 -25.07 6.68
C GLN A 270 11.00 -24.70 5.87
N TYR A 271 11.16 -23.87 4.85
CA TYR A 271 10.05 -23.42 4.00
C TYR A 271 9.84 -24.28 2.75
N GLY A 272 10.77 -25.18 2.43
CA GLY A 272 10.69 -26.03 1.23
C GLY A 272 10.39 -25.23 -0.04
N THR A 273 9.35 -25.62 -0.77
CA THR A 273 8.89 -24.96 -2.01
C THR A 273 7.84 -23.86 -1.77
N LEU A 274 7.44 -23.61 -0.52
CA LEU A 274 6.42 -22.61 -0.17
C LEU A 274 6.92 -21.18 -0.36
N LEU A 275 8.22 -20.94 -0.10
CA LEU A 275 8.85 -19.65 -0.26
C LEU A 275 10.05 -19.75 -1.21
N VAL A 276 10.27 -18.67 -1.95
CA VAL A 276 11.47 -18.50 -2.79
C VAL A 276 12.52 -17.79 -1.95
N THR A 277 13.75 -18.33 -1.95
CA THR A 277 14.88 -17.75 -1.23
C THR A 277 15.84 -17.05 -2.19
N LYS A 278 16.33 -15.87 -1.79
CA LYS A 278 17.35 -15.09 -2.49
C LYS A 278 18.53 -14.85 -1.59
N THR A 279 19.75 -15.06 -2.10
CA THR A 279 21.00 -14.83 -1.36
C THR A 279 21.55 -13.42 -1.57
N PHE A 280 22.28 -12.92 -0.58
CA PHE A 280 22.89 -11.60 -0.56
C PHE A 280 24.34 -11.69 -0.09
N PRO A 281 25.19 -10.70 -0.49
CA PRO A 281 26.62 -10.74 -0.16
C PRO A 281 26.92 -10.47 1.32
N SER A 282 26.03 -9.77 2.05
CA SER A 282 26.30 -9.37 3.44
C SER A 282 25.03 -9.19 4.28
N ALA A 283 25.21 -9.11 5.60
CA ALA A 283 24.13 -8.86 6.56
C ALA A 283 23.46 -7.50 6.31
N CYS A 284 24.26 -6.44 6.09
CA CYS A 284 23.73 -5.11 5.81
C CYS A 284 22.97 -5.07 4.49
N ALA A 285 23.43 -5.79 3.46
CA ALA A 285 22.74 -5.87 2.16
C ALA A 285 21.36 -6.54 2.28
N VAL A 286 21.22 -7.59 3.11
CA VAL A 286 19.92 -8.20 3.43
C VAL A 286 18.99 -7.20 4.09
N LEU A 287 19.46 -6.51 5.13
CA LEU A 287 18.63 -5.55 5.87
C LEU A 287 18.23 -4.37 5.00
N ASP A 288 19.17 -3.80 4.21
CA ASP A 288 18.88 -2.69 3.31
C ASP A 288 17.82 -3.07 2.28
N TYR A 289 17.95 -4.24 1.64
CA TYR A 289 16.96 -4.75 0.69
C TYR A 289 15.61 -5.04 1.37
N PHE A 290 15.61 -5.84 2.45
CA PHE A 290 14.38 -6.30 3.11
C PHE A 290 13.52 -5.14 3.60
N TYR A 291 14.13 -4.17 4.28
CA TYR A 291 13.40 -3.04 4.84
C TYR A 291 13.04 -1.99 3.78
N ALA A 292 13.89 -1.76 2.76
CA ALA A 292 13.55 -0.87 1.66
C ALA A 292 12.31 -1.34 0.89
N GLU A 293 12.26 -2.63 0.56
CA GLU A 293 11.09 -3.23 -0.10
C GLU A 293 9.86 -3.19 0.81
N ARG A 294 9.98 -3.57 2.08
CA ARG A 294 8.90 -3.52 3.05
C ARG A 294 8.35 -2.10 3.21
N ASP A 295 9.22 -1.09 3.26
CA ASP A 295 8.85 0.32 3.36
C ASP A 295 8.19 0.81 2.06
N ARG A 296 8.64 0.33 0.92
CA ARG A 296 8.00 0.58 -0.38
C ARG A 296 6.58 0.05 -0.40
N TYR A 297 6.37 -1.22 -0.02
CA TYR A 297 5.04 -1.83 0.06
C TYR A 297 4.12 -1.10 1.05
N ALA A 298 4.64 -0.74 2.23
CA ALA A 298 3.85 -0.03 3.23
C ALA A 298 3.41 1.36 2.73
N ARG A 299 4.30 2.12 2.04
CA ARG A 299 3.97 3.42 1.44
C ARG A 299 2.93 3.29 0.33
N VAL A 300 3.08 2.30 -0.55
CA VAL A 300 2.11 2.03 -1.62
C VAL A 300 0.74 1.72 -1.00
N ARG A 301 0.69 0.81 -0.03
CA ARG A 301 -0.54 0.42 0.65
C ARG A 301 -1.22 1.59 1.38
N GLN A 302 -0.45 2.41 2.08
CA GLN A 302 -1.02 3.58 2.78
C GLN A 302 -1.58 4.60 1.79
N ARG A 303 -0.84 4.93 0.72
CA ARG A 303 -1.30 5.82 -0.34
C ARG A 303 -2.55 5.27 -1.05
N ALA A 304 -2.59 3.96 -1.26
CA ALA A 304 -3.77 3.29 -1.81
C ALA A 304 -4.98 3.46 -0.89
N ASN A 305 -4.82 3.25 0.41
CA ASN A 305 -5.90 3.43 1.40
C ASN A 305 -6.40 4.89 1.43
N ASP A 306 -5.50 5.87 1.43
CA ASP A 306 -5.87 7.29 1.42
C ASP A 306 -6.69 7.66 0.18
N LEU A 307 -6.26 7.19 -1.00
CA LEU A 307 -6.99 7.39 -2.25
C LEU A 307 -8.32 6.63 -2.27
N PHE A 308 -8.35 5.40 -1.74
CA PHE A 308 -9.55 4.59 -1.64
C PHE A 308 -10.63 5.29 -0.81
N HIS A 309 -10.29 5.78 0.38
CA HIS A 309 -11.23 6.53 1.22
C HIS A 309 -11.74 7.80 0.54
N LEU A 310 -10.85 8.54 -0.13
CA LEU A 310 -11.24 9.74 -0.88
C LEU A 310 -12.25 9.40 -1.98
N LEU A 311 -11.98 8.38 -2.76
CA LEU A 311 -12.84 7.93 -3.86
C LEU A 311 -14.19 7.41 -3.35
N LEU A 312 -14.18 6.63 -2.25
CA LEU A 312 -15.38 6.12 -1.62
C LEU A 312 -16.31 7.27 -1.17
N HIS A 313 -15.77 8.26 -0.47
CA HIS A 313 -16.55 9.44 -0.06
C HIS A 313 -17.08 10.26 -1.26
N ALA A 314 -16.29 10.38 -2.33
CA ALA A 314 -16.75 11.05 -3.55
C ALA A 314 -17.91 10.28 -4.21
N THR A 315 -17.80 8.96 -4.30
CA THR A 315 -18.83 8.06 -4.84
C THR A 315 -20.13 8.16 -4.04
N GLU A 316 -20.07 8.05 -2.71
CA GLU A 316 -21.23 8.18 -1.83
C GLU A 316 -21.93 9.52 -1.98
N ARG A 317 -21.17 10.62 -2.07
CA ARG A 317 -21.72 11.96 -2.25
C ARG A 317 -22.48 12.08 -3.57
N ILE A 318 -21.95 11.51 -4.65
CA ILE A 318 -22.59 11.52 -5.96
C ILE A 318 -23.85 10.65 -5.97
N GLN A 319 -23.82 9.47 -5.35
CA GLN A 319 -24.98 8.59 -5.22
C GLN A 319 -26.13 9.27 -4.47
N ARG A 320 -25.84 9.93 -3.33
CA ARG A 320 -26.85 10.70 -2.58
C ARG A 320 -27.44 11.82 -3.43
N ARG A 321 -26.60 12.54 -4.20
CA ARG A 321 -27.06 13.59 -5.12
C ARG A 321 -27.98 13.03 -6.19
N ILE A 322 -27.62 11.91 -6.84
CA ILE A 322 -28.44 11.26 -7.85
C ILE A 322 -29.76 10.80 -7.27
N ALA A 323 -29.77 10.22 -6.05
CA ALA A 323 -30.99 9.79 -5.38
C ALA A 323 -31.95 10.96 -5.13
N ALA A 324 -31.46 12.07 -4.55
CA ALA A 324 -32.25 13.27 -4.31
C ALA A 324 -32.81 13.87 -5.61
N GLN A 325 -31.98 13.97 -6.66
CA GLN A 325 -32.42 14.47 -7.97
C GLN A 325 -33.45 13.56 -8.65
N THR A 326 -33.34 12.25 -8.43
CA THR A 326 -34.30 11.27 -8.96
C THR A 326 -35.64 11.41 -8.25
N GLU A 327 -35.65 11.60 -6.93
CA GLU A 327 -36.85 11.85 -6.15
C GLU A 327 -37.53 13.16 -6.58
N GLU A 328 -36.75 14.24 -6.72
CA GLU A 328 -37.27 15.53 -7.21
C GLU A 328 -37.84 15.40 -8.63
N ARG A 329 -37.22 14.63 -9.50
CA ARG A 329 -37.74 14.36 -10.87
C ARG A 329 -39.05 13.58 -10.81
N THR A 330 -39.22 12.62 -9.89
CA THR A 330 -40.50 11.90 -9.74
C THR A 330 -41.62 12.82 -9.29
N GLN A 331 -41.36 13.81 -8.43
CA GLN A 331 -42.33 14.85 -8.05
C GLN A 331 -42.72 15.73 -9.26
N CYS A 332 -41.80 15.96 -10.21
CA CYS A 332 -42.12 16.66 -11.47
C CYS A 332 -43.04 15.86 -12.39
N ALA A 333 -43.25 14.55 -12.20
CA ALA A 333 -44.17 13.74 -13.00
C ALA A 333 -45.64 14.18 -12.86
N GLU A 334 -45.99 14.86 -11.76
CA GLU A 334 -47.31 15.42 -11.53
C GLU A 334 -47.61 16.73 -12.33
N LYS A 335 -46.68 17.13 -13.21
CA LYS A 335 -46.79 18.38 -13.99
C LYS A 335 -48.11 18.49 -14.76
N ASP A 336 -48.60 17.37 -15.31
CA ASP A 336 -49.84 17.36 -16.11
C ASP A 336 -51.07 17.69 -15.26
N THR A 337 -51.05 17.46 -13.95
CA THR A 337 -52.10 17.88 -13.02
C THR A 337 -52.18 19.41 -12.94
N PHE A 338 -51.06 20.12 -12.96
CA PHE A 338 -51.01 21.59 -12.98
C PHE A 338 -51.57 22.13 -14.29
N ARG A 339 -51.24 21.50 -15.42
CA ARG A 339 -51.81 21.86 -16.71
C ARG A 339 -53.34 21.65 -16.76
N ARG A 340 -53.81 20.45 -16.33
CA ARG A 340 -55.27 20.15 -16.27
C ARG A 340 -56.00 21.19 -15.41
N LYS A 341 -55.50 21.52 -14.21
CA LYS A 341 -56.06 22.56 -13.33
C LYS A 341 -56.10 23.92 -14.01
N ALA A 342 -55.04 24.31 -14.72
CA ALA A 342 -54.98 25.57 -15.45
C ALA A 342 -55.97 25.62 -16.62
N ASP A 343 -56.07 24.53 -17.37
CA ASP A 343 -57.01 24.40 -18.50
C ASP A 343 -58.48 24.45 -18.03
N LEU A 344 -58.80 23.71 -16.92
CA LEU A 344 -60.15 23.71 -16.31
C LEU A 344 -60.53 25.10 -15.79
N LEU A 345 -59.64 25.81 -15.13
CA LEU A 345 -59.84 27.17 -14.68
C LEU A 345 -60.03 28.12 -15.86
N SER A 346 -59.22 28.00 -16.92
CA SER A 346 -59.29 28.86 -18.10
C SER A 346 -60.60 28.69 -18.87
N ALA A 347 -61.13 27.45 -18.97
CA ALA A 347 -62.39 27.16 -19.62
C ALA A 347 -63.62 27.69 -18.81
N ASN A 348 -63.50 27.85 -17.49
CA ASN A 348 -64.61 28.19 -16.62
C ASN A 348 -64.47 29.58 -15.95
N LEU A 349 -63.65 30.49 -16.49
CA LEU A 349 -63.43 31.83 -15.92
C LEU A 349 -64.71 32.62 -15.66
N TYR A 350 -65.76 32.40 -16.44
CA TYR A 350 -67.06 33.08 -16.34
C TYR A 350 -67.86 32.68 -15.11
N ARG A 351 -67.52 31.52 -14.47
CA ARG A 351 -68.18 30.99 -13.28
C ARG A 351 -67.50 31.42 -11.99
N LEU A 352 -66.27 31.91 -12.05
CA LEU A 352 -65.41 32.16 -10.91
C LEU A 352 -65.29 33.65 -10.57
N LYS A 353 -65.20 33.99 -9.26
CA LYS A 353 -65.01 35.36 -8.78
C LYS A 353 -63.72 35.50 -7.99
N LYS A 354 -63.20 36.73 -7.93
CA LYS A 354 -62.06 37.03 -7.05
C LYS A 354 -62.50 36.85 -5.61
N GLY A 355 -61.68 36.11 -4.81
CA GLY A 355 -61.96 35.81 -3.42
C GLY A 355 -62.45 34.38 -3.19
N ASP A 356 -62.82 33.63 -4.22
CA ASP A 356 -63.18 32.23 -4.09
C ASP A 356 -61.95 31.41 -3.62
N PRO A 357 -62.07 30.60 -2.55
CA PRO A 357 -60.96 29.81 -2.05
C PRO A 357 -60.74 28.52 -2.87
N VAL A 358 -61.76 28.01 -3.51
CA VAL A 358 -61.78 26.75 -4.25
C VAL A 358 -62.70 26.89 -5.50
N ALA A 359 -62.32 26.29 -6.60
CA ALA A 359 -63.18 26.12 -7.79
C ALA A 359 -63.58 24.64 -7.87
N GLU A 360 -64.87 24.37 -7.87
CA GLU A 360 -65.45 23.05 -8.18
C GLU A 360 -65.86 23.04 -9.64
N LEU A 361 -65.12 22.24 -10.47
CA LEU A 361 -65.27 22.25 -11.91
C LEU A 361 -65.36 20.82 -12.43
N GLU A 362 -66.09 20.63 -13.52
CA GLU A 362 -66.16 19.35 -14.27
C GLU A 362 -64.82 19.09 -14.99
N ASP A 363 -64.25 17.92 -14.77
CA ASP A 363 -62.99 17.53 -15.43
C ASP A 363 -63.28 16.88 -16.82
N PHE A 364 -63.23 17.67 -17.85
CA PHE A 364 -63.46 17.21 -19.22
C PHE A 364 -62.36 16.33 -19.82
N TYR A 365 -61.29 16.05 -19.05
CA TYR A 365 -60.24 15.08 -19.43
C TYR A 365 -60.63 13.65 -19.03
N GLU A 366 -61.63 13.44 -18.18
CA GLU A 366 -62.12 12.12 -17.78
C GLU A 366 -63.47 11.81 -18.47
N PRO A 367 -63.74 10.53 -18.84
CA PRO A 367 -64.94 10.16 -19.57
C PRO A 367 -66.25 10.54 -18.91
N ASP A 368 -66.29 10.49 -17.56
CA ASP A 368 -67.50 10.74 -16.78
C ASP A 368 -67.59 12.19 -16.27
N CYS A 369 -66.67 13.09 -16.69
CA CYS A 369 -66.59 14.48 -16.29
C CYS A 369 -66.73 14.69 -14.78
N PRO A 370 -65.96 13.99 -13.90
CA PRO A 370 -66.15 14.10 -12.46
C PRO A 370 -65.86 15.52 -11.96
N MET A 371 -66.51 15.91 -10.87
CA MET A 371 -66.25 17.18 -10.22
C MET A 371 -64.90 17.19 -9.51
N VAL A 372 -64.03 18.13 -9.86
CA VAL A 372 -62.69 18.28 -9.28
C VAL A 372 -62.60 19.61 -8.56
N SER A 373 -62.12 19.55 -7.32
CA SER A 373 -61.89 20.70 -6.47
C SER A 373 -60.48 21.27 -6.70
N ILE A 374 -60.38 22.52 -7.17
CA ILE A 374 -59.13 23.21 -7.46
C ILE A 374 -58.90 24.35 -6.48
N PRO A 375 -57.84 24.30 -5.62
CA PRO A 375 -57.55 25.37 -4.69
C PRO A 375 -57.15 26.66 -5.43
N LEU A 376 -57.71 27.79 -5.00
CA LEU A 376 -57.41 29.13 -5.53
C LEU A 376 -56.76 30.02 -4.50
N ASP A 377 -55.89 30.94 -4.92
CA ASP A 377 -55.38 32.01 -4.06
C ASP A 377 -56.40 33.15 -4.11
N VAL A 378 -57.05 33.37 -2.98
CA VAL A 378 -58.11 34.40 -2.79
C VAL A 378 -57.69 35.83 -3.13
N ARG A 379 -56.37 36.10 -3.10
CA ARG A 379 -55.80 37.40 -3.45
C ARG A 379 -55.73 37.65 -4.94
N LEU A 380 -55.73 36.59 -5.76
CA LEU A 380 -55.58 36.62 -7.21
C LEU A 380 -56.95 36.59 -7.88
N THR A 381 -57.04 37.14 -9.09
CA THR A 381 -58.20 36.98 -9.94
C THR A 381 -58.22 35.57 -10.56
N PRO A 382 -59.39 35.07 -11.03
CA PRO A 382 -59.46 33.76 -11.70
C PRO A 382 -58.44 33.56 -12.85
N PRO A 383 -58.27 34.54 -13.80
CA PRO A 383 -57.22 34.43 -14.81
C PRO A 383 -55.79 34.37 -14.23
N GLN A 384 -55.54 35.10 -13.14
CA GLN A 384 -54.21 35.06 -12.46
C GLN A 384 -53.97 33.71 -11.79
N ASN A 385 -55.00 33.07 -11.23
CA ASN A 385 -54.89 31.70 -10.68
C ASN A 385 -54.59 30.67 -11.78
N ALA A 386 -55.30 30.76 -12.91
CA ALA A 386 -54.98 29.89 -14.07
C ALA A 386 -53.55 30.09 -14.56
N GLN A 387 -53.09 31.35 -14.68
CA GLN A 387 -51.72 31.68 -15.08
C GLN A 387 -50.68 31.15 -14.07
N ARG A 388 -51.00 31.17 -12.77
CA ARG A 388 -50.15 30.59 -11.72
C ARG A 388 -49.95 29.09 -11.91
N TYR A 389 -51.02 28.35 -12.22
CA TYR A 389 -50.90 26.90 -12.49
C TYR A 389 -50.16 26.63 -13.79
N TYR A 390 -50.30 27.40 -14.87
CA TYR A 390 -49.48 27.30 -16.06
C TYR A 390 -48.00 27.60 -15.77
N GLN A 391 -47.67 28.56 -14.91
CA GLN A 391 -46.30 28.83 -14.49
C GLN A 391 -45.71 27.65 -13.70
N GLN A 392 -46.52 26.98 -12.84
CA GLN A 392 -46.09 25.78 -12.11
C GLN A 392 -45.82 24.63 -13.11
N TYR A 393 -46.70 24.43 -14.08
CA TYR A 393 -46.48 23.45 -15.16
C TYR A 393 -45.17 23.72 -15.92
N LYS A 394 -44.94 24.95 -16.37
CA LYS A 394 -43.71 25.33 -17.11
C LYS A 394 -42.45 25.14 -16.25
N LYS A 395 -42.50 25.49 -14.98
CA LYS A 395 -41.40 25.25 -14.02
C LYS A 395 -41.11 23.75 -13.87
N ALA A 396 -42.14 22.92 -13.72
CA ALA A 396 -41.97 21.47 -13.59
C ALA A 396 -41.39 20.84 -14.87
N CYS A 397 -41.83 21.25 -16.07
CA CYS A 397 -41.24 20.80 -17.34
C CYS A 397 -39.76 21.16 -17.45
N THR A 398 -39.38 22.40 -17.10
CA THR A 398 -38.00 22.85 -17.14
C THR A 398 -37.13 22.08 -16.11
N ALA A 399 -37.65 21.90 -14.87
CA ALA A 399 -36.99 21.16 -13.82
C ALA A 399 -36.73 19.69 -14.23
N GLU A 400 -37.73 19.02 -14.80
CA GLU A 400 -37.60 17.63 -15.30
C GLU A 400 -36.48 17.48 -16.34
N THR A 401 -36.39 18.40 -17.29
CA THR A 401 -35.34 18.40 -18.32
C THR A 401 -33.97 18.57 -17.68
N VAL A 402 -33.80 19.59 -16.81
CA VAL A 402 -32.54 19.87 -16.13
C VAL A 402 -32.12 18.72 -15.21
N LEU A 403 -33.06 18.16 -14.45
CA LEU A 403 -32.81 17.02 -13.56
C LEU A 403 -32.39 15.77 -14.34
N THR A 404 -33.02 15.51 -15.49
CA THR A 404 -32.68 14.39 -16.37
C THR A 404 -31.22 14.50 -16.85
N GLU A 405 -30.80 15.70 -17.28
CA GLU A 405 -29.43 15.94 -17.68
C GLU A 405 -28.44 15.81 -16.52
N GLN A 406 -28.80 16.35 -15.34
CA GLN A 406 -27.95 16.28 -14.16
C GLN A 406 -27.77 14.85 -13.66
N ILE A 407 -28.84 14.04 -13.66
CA ILE A 407 -28.81 12.63 -13.30
C ILE A 407 -27.90 11.85 -14.28
N ALA A 408 -28.04 12.12 -15.59
CA ALA A 408 -27.19 11.49 -16.60
C ALA A 408 -25.70 11.83 -16.39
N LYS A 409 -25.37 13.11 -16.13
CA LYS A 409 -24.01 13.56 -15.81
C LYS A 409 -23.50 12.91 -14.52
N GLY A 410 -24.34 12.83 -13.48
CA GLY A 410 -24.00 12.19 -12.22
C GLY A 410 -23.70 10.70 -12.37
N LYS A 411 -24.49 9.97 -13.16
CA LYS A 411 -24.26 8.55 -13.47
C LYS A 411 -22.94 8.33 -14.23
N ALA A 412 -22.65 9.17 -15.23
CA ALA A 412 -21.38 9.10 -15.95
C ALA A 412 -20.17 9.38 -15.04
N GLU A 413 -20.30 10.34 -14.11
CA GLU A 413 -19.28 10.63 -13.10
C GLU A 413 -19.07 9.45 -12.15
N LEU A 414 -20.16 8.78 -11.75
CA LEU A 414 -20.11 7.59 -10.90
C LEU A 414 -19.37 6.44 -11.59
N THR A 415 -19.72 6.13 -12.83
CA THR A 415 -19.03 5.10 -13.62
C THR A 415 -17.53 5.37 -13.76
N TYR A 416 -17.15 6.64 -13.97
CA TYR A 416 -15.75 7.05 -13.99
C TYR A 416 -15.05 6.77 -12.66
N LEU A 417 -15.62 7.18 -11.52
CA LEU A 417 -15.01 6.92 -10.21
C LEU A 417 -14.90 5.43 -9.88
N GLU A 418 -15.86 4.63 -10.30
CA GLU A 418 -15.81 3.17 -10.17
C GLU A 418 -14.67 2.56 -10.99
N SER A 419 -14.38 3.10 -12.19
CA SER A 419 -13.23 2.64 -12.99
C SER A 419 -11.89 3.02 -12.36
N VAL A 420 -11.80 4.19 -11.70
CA VAL A 420 -10.60 4.58 -10.95
C VAL A 420 -10.41 3.71 -9.70
N LEU A 421 -11.51 3.39 -8.98
CA LEU A 421 -11.47 2.46 -7.84
C LEU A 421 -10.98 1.07 -8.26
N ASP A 422 -11.45 0.56 -9.38
CA ASP A 422 -11.02 -0.72 -9.91
C ASP A 422 -9.52 -0.68 -10.30
N ALA A 423 -9.06 0.37 -10.99
CA ALA A 423 -7.64 0.56 -11.28
C ALA A 423 -6.78 0.66 -10.00
N LEU A 424 -7.31 1.27 -8.93
CA LEU A 424 -6.64 1.38 -7.64
C LEU A 424 -6.45 0.02 -6.95
N THR A 425 -7.44 -0.88 -7.05
CA THR A 425 -7.33 -2.23 -6.47
C THR A 425 -6.27 -3.08 -7.16
N ARG A 426 -5.98 -2.79 -8.44
CA ARG A 426 -4.97 -3.47 -9.27
C ARG A 426 -3.59 -2.81 -9.26
N ALA A 427 -3.46 -1.65 -8.61
CA ALA A 427 -2.19 -0.91 -8.56
C ALA A 427 -1.19 -1.58 -7.62
N GLU A 428 -0.07 -2.07 -8.15
CA GLU A 428 0.97 -2.80 -7.41
C GLU A 428 2.22 -1.96 -7.18
N THR A 429 2.45 -0.95 -8.01
CA THR A 429 3.67 -0.15 -7.97
C THR A 429 3.44 1.29 -7.53
N GLU A 430 4.48 1.93 -7.02
CA GLU A 430 4.44 3.36 -6.68
C GLU A 430 4.17 4.23 -7.92
N ALA A 431 4.60 3.79 -9.10
CA ALA A 431 4.35 4.49 -10.35
C ALA A 431 2.87 4.39 -10.77
N ASP A 432 2.20 3.26 -10.57
CA ASP A 432 0.75 3.12 -10.79
C ASP A 432 -0.01 4.09 -9.88
N MET A 433 0.35 4.14 -8.60
CA MET A 433 -0.27 5.05 -7.61
C MET A 433 -0.09 6.52 -7.99
N GLU A 434 1.10 6.91 -8.47
CA GLU A 434 1.36 8.30 -8.87
C GLU A 434 0.60 8.67 -10.14
N GLN A 435 0.43 7.75 -11.09
CA GLN A 435 -0.40 7.97 -12.29
C GLN A 435 -1.87 8.16 -11.93
N LEU A 436 -2.44 7.31 -11.06
CA LEU A 436 -3.81 7.46 -10.57
C LEU A 436 -4.00 8.78 -9.80
N ARG A 437 -3.02 9.16 -8.99
CA ARG A 437 -3.03 10.45 -8.31
C ARG A 437 -3.02 11.63 -9.28
N GLN A 438 -2.20 11.56 -10.32
CA GLN A 438 -2.13 12.58 -11.36
C GLN A 438 -3.46 12.71 -12.10
N GLU A 439 -4.08 11.58 -12.46
CA GLU A 439 -5.42 11.55 -13.07
C GLU A 439 -6.46 12.24 -12.19
N LEU A 440 -6.46 11.94 -10.88
CA LEU A 440 -7.39 12.56 -9.92
C LEU A 440 -7.14 14.07 -9.73
N ILE A 441 -5.89 14.52 -9.84
CA ILE A 441 -5.55 15.96 -9.84
C ILE A 441 -6.08 16.65 -11.09
N GLU A 442 -5.86 16.06 -12.27
CA GLU A 442 -6.32 16.60 -13.56
C GLU A 442 -7.85 16.64 -13.64
N GLN A 443 -8.52 15.69 -13.03
CA GLN A 443 -9.98 15.63 -12.95
C GLN A 443 -10.58 16.44 -11.79
N GLY A 444 -9.76 17.11 -10.95
CA GLY A 444 -10.20 18.02 -9.89
C GLY A 444 -10.63 17.37 -8.58
N TYR A 445 -10.40 16.06 -8.40
CA TYR A 445 -10.70 15.36 -7.14
C TYR A 445 -9.61 15.55 -6.08
N LEU A 446 -8.38 15.87 -6.50
CA LEU A 446 -7.25 16.19 -5.64
C LEU A 446 -6.70 17.59 -5.93
N ARG A 447 -6.22 18.27 -4.89
CA ARG A 447 -5.54 19.57 -5.04
C ARG A 447 -4.11 19.35 -5.54
N LYS A 448 -3.67 20.19 -6.49
CA LYS A 448 -2.29 20.24 -6.94
C LYS A 448 -1.41 20.79 -5.81
N THR A 449 -0.54 19.95 -5.24
CA THR A 449 0.44 20.40 -4.23
C THR A 449 1.65 20.99 -4.94
N SER A 450 2.13 22.17 -4.48
CA SER A 450 3.19 22.99 -5.10
C SER A 450 4.63 22.46 -4.90
N ARG A 451 4.82 21.18 -4.58
CA ARG A 451 6.17 20.59 -4.54
C ARG A 451 6.62 20.29 -5.97
N ASN A 452 7.79 20.83 -6.36
CA ASN A 452 8.54 20.44 -7.56
C ASN A 452 8.75 18.91 -7.56
N ARG A 453 7.79 18.18 -8.13
CA ARG A 453 7.92 16.74 -8.34
C ARG A 453 8.55 16.51 -9.70
N ARG A 454 9.50 15.61 -9.76
CA ARG A 454 10.04 15.08 -11.02
C ARG A 454 8.88 14.61 -11.89
N PRO A 455 8.93 14.81 -13.22
CA PRO A 455 7.89 14.33 -14.12
C PRO A 455 7.68 12.82 -13.91
N VAL A 456 6.42 12.42 -13.77
CA VAL A 456 6.04 11.02 -13.59
C VAL A 456 6.49 10.24 -14.83
N LYS A 457 7.34 9.23 -14.63
CA LYS A 457 7.75 8.35 -15.71
C LYS A 457 6.52 7.54 -16.15
N ILE A 458 6.03 7.81 -17.36
CA ILE A 458 4.86 7.13 -17.91
C ILE A 458 5.24 5.65 -18.10
N GLN A 459 4.54 4.77 -17.41
CA GLN A 459 4.70 3.34 -17.61
C GLN A 459 4.14 2.90 -18.97
N GLN A 460 4.73 1.87 -19.55
CA GLN A 460 4.21 1.20 -20.74
C GLN A 460 2.96 0.37 -20.36
N PRO A 461 2.00 0.19 -21.31
CA PRO A 461 0.92 -0.77 -21.12
C PRO A 461 1.50 -2.16 -20.87
N LEU A 462 0.75 -3.03 -20.21
CA LEU A 462 1.11 -4.42 -20.07
C LEU A 462 1.09 -5.07 -21.46
N SER A 463 2.13 -5.83 -21.78
CA SER A 463 2.23 -6.56 -23.05
C SER A 463 2.21 -8.06 -22.77
N VAL A 464 1.30 -8.77 -23.42
CA VAL A 464 1.16 -10.22 -23.37
C VAL A 464 1.24 -10.75 -24.80
N THR A 465 1.87 -11.90 -24.99
CA THR A 465 1.92 -12.57 -26.30
C THR A 465 0.88 -13.68 -26.35
N ALA A 466 0.03 -13.67 -27.34
CA ALA A 466 -0.95 -14.73 -27.60
C ALA A 466 -0.27 -16.03 -28.02
N THR A 467 -0.97 -17.15 -27.99
CA THR A 467 -0.46 -18.47 -28.38
C THR A 467 0.05 -18.53 -29.81
N ASP A 468 -0.49 -17.71 -30.71
CA ASP A 468 -0.06 -17.58 -32.12
C ASP A 468 1.09 -16.56 -32.33
N GLY A 469 1.64 -15.97 -31.24
CA GLY A 469 2.69 -14.97 -31.31
C GLY A 469 2.20 -13.53 -31.45
N THR A 470 0.90 -13.27 -31.56
CA THR A 470 0.33 -11.94 -31.70
C THR A 470 0.45 -11.15 -30.40
N GLN A 471 0.86 -9.88 -30.48
CA GLN A 471 1.00 -9.01 -29.30
C GLN A 471 -0.36 -8.46 -28.86
N ILE A 472 -0.65 -8.57 -27.56
CA ILE A 472 -1.82 -8.02 -26.91
C ILE A 472 -1.36 -6.97 -25.88
N LEU A 473 -1.89 -5.74 -25.98
CA LEU A 473 -1.58 -4.64 -25.07
C LEU A 473 -2.77 -4.35 -24.17
N ILE A 474 -2.49 -4.13 -22.86
CA ILE A 474 -3.50 -3.93 -21.83
C ILE A 474 -3.20 -2.64 -21.08
N GLY A 475 -4.17 -1.74 -21.01
CA GLY A 475 -4.06 -0.50 -20.23
C GLY A 475 -4.28 -0.74 -18.75
N ARG A 476 -3.43 -0.15 -17.90
CA ARG A 476 -3.48 -0.34 -16.43
C ARG A 476 -4.38 0.66 -15.70
N ASN A 477 -4.66 1.80 -16.35
CA ASN A 477 -5.50 2.88 -15.82
C ASN A 477 -6.16 3.66 -16.96
N ASN A 478 -7.08 4.57 -16.64
CA ASN A 478 -7.86 5.31 -17.63
C ASN A 478 -7.01 6.19 -18.55
N LEU A 479 -5.94 6.81 -18.05
CA LEU A 479 -5.01 7.59 -18.88
C LEU A 479 -4.26 6.71 -19.88
N GLN A 480 -3.85 5.51 -19.45
CA GLN A 480 -3.24 4.53 -20.36
C GLN A 480 -4.26 3.97 -21.34
N ASN A 481 -5.49 3.68 -20.91
CA ASN A 481 -6.57 3.24 -21.79
C ASN A 481 -6.81 4.23 -22.93
N ASP A 482 -6.91 5.53 -22.60
CA ASP A 482 -7.03 6.60 -23.60
C ASP A 482 -5.84 6.63 -24.56
N ARG A 483 -4.62 6.64 -24.02
CA ARG A 483 -3.41 6.71 -24.83
C ARG A 483 -3.27 5.48 -25.73
N LEU A 484 -3.52 4.29 -25.19
CA LEU A 484 -3.46 3.03 -25.91
C LEU A 484 -4.44 3.03 -27.08
N THR A 485 -5.70 3.34 -26.83
CA THR A 485 -6.77 3.27 -27.83
C THR A 485 -6.71 4.40 -28.86
N LEU A 486 -6.39 5.65 -28.42
CA LEU A 486 -6.54 6.82 -29.29
C LEU A 486 -5.23 7.28 -29.95
N LYS A 487 -4.07 6.86 -29.43
CA LYS A 487 -2.76 7.32 -29.91
C LYS A 487 -1.82 6.20 -30.32
N THR A 488 -1.86 5.04 -29.66
CA THR A 488 -0.90 3.96 -29.88
C THR A 488 -1.42 2.93 -30.88
N ALA A 489 -2.67 2.49 -30.70
CA ALA A 489 -3.27 1.48 -31.55
C ALA A 489 -3.50 1.95 -32.99
N SER A 490 -3.30 1.06 -33.95
CA SER A 490 -3.63 1.27 -35.36
C SER A 490 -5.14 1.19 -35.57
N LYS A 491 -5.64 1.82 -36.62
CA LYS A 491 -7.08 1.77 -36.99
C LYS A 491 -7.56 0.36 -37.35
N THR A 492 -6.66 -0.51 -37.73
CA THR A 492 -6.91 -1.91 -38.10
C THR A 492 -6.83 -2.87 -36.91
N ASP A 493 -6.26 -2.44 -35.78
CA ASP A 493 -6.19 -3.24 -34.58
C ASP A 493 -7.57 -3.50 -33.99
N VAL A 494 -7.68 -4.55 -33.16
CA VAL A 494 -8.93 -4.91 -32.48
C VAL A 494 -8.88 -4.40 -31.04
N TRP A 495 -9.90 -3.63 -30.68
CA TRP A 495 -10.14 -3.14 -29.33
C TRP A 495 -11.16 -4.03 -28.63
N LEU A 496 -10.90 -4.34 -27.34
CA LEU A 496 -11.79 -5.14 -26.49
C LEU A 496 -12.00 -4.44 -25.15
N HIS A 497 -13.21 -4.61 -24.59
CA HIS A 497 -13.56 -4.14 -23.25
C HIS A 497 -14.75 -4.92 -22.69
N THR A 498 -14.84 -5.09 -21.37
CA THR A 498 -16.00 -5.70 -20.70
C THR A 498 -17.25 -4.83 -20.84
N GLN A 499 -18.37 -5.45 -21.21
CA GLN A 499 -19.63 -4.74 -21.46
C GLN A 499 -20.23 -4.19 -20.16
N ASN A 500 -20.40 -2.87 -20.07
CA ASN A 500 -20.99 -2.17 -18.92
C ASN A 500 -20.30 -2.44 -17.54
N ILE A 501 -19.08 -2.95 -17.55
CA ILE A 501 -18.30 -3.25 -16.35
C ILE A 501 -16.98 -2.46 -16.42
N PRO A 502 -16.55 -1.77 -15.34
CA PRO A 502 -15.24 -1.12 -15.29
C PRO A 502 -14.11 -2.11 -15.56
N GLY A 503 -13.17 -1.74 -16.42
CA GLY A 503 -12.07 -2.61 -16.82
C GLY A 503 -11.00 -1.91 -17.65
N SER A 504 -10.05 -2.70 -18.15
CA SER A 504 -8.96 -2.25 -19.02
C SER A 504 -9.38 -2.26 -20.49
N HIS A 505 -8.85 -1.31 -21.27
CA HIS A 505 -8.85 -1.45 -22.73
C HIS A 505 -7.78 -2.47 -23.12
N VAL A 506 -8.13 -3.42 -23.93
CA VAL A 506 -7.24 -4.43 -24.48
C VAL A 506 -7.16 -4.23 -25.98
N ILE A 507 -5.95 -4.25 -26.54
CA ILE A 507 -5.70 -4.07 -27.98
C ILE A 507 -4.93 -5.26 -28.51
N ILE A 508 -5.45 -5.90 -29.53
CA ILE A 508 -4.71 -6.88 -30.33
C ILE A 508 -3.99 -6.12 -31.43
N CYS A 509 -2.65 -6.20 -31.47
CA CYS A 509 -1.82 -5.58 -32.50
C CYS A 509 -1.83 -6.45 -33.76
N THR A 510 -2.72 -6.15 -34.71
CA THR A 510 -2.96 -7.01 -35.88
C THR A 510 -2.00 -6.79 -37.03
N HIS A 511 -1.27 -5.67 -37.04
CA HIS A 511 -0.42 -5.25 -38.16
C HIS A 511 -1.12 -5.25 -39.54
N GLY A 512 -2.48 -5.18 -39.53
CA GLY A 512 -3.30 -5.19 -40.74
C GLY A 512 -3.85 -6.56 -41.13
N GLU A 513 -3.50 -7.62 -40.43
CA GLU A 513 -4.00 -8.97 -40.63
C GLU A 513 -5.27 -9.21 -39.79
N THR A 514 -6.08 -10.21 -40.15
CA THR A 514 -7.23 -10.60 -39.33
C THR A 514 -6.76 -11.54 -38.23
N PRO A 515 -6.97 -11.21 -36.93
CA PRO A 515 -6.55 -12.08 -35.84
C PRO A 515 -7.36 -13.39 -35.85
N SER A 516 -6.76 -14.47 -35.34
CA SER A 516 -7.44 -15.75 -35.20
C SER A 516 -8.56 -15.68 -34.15
N GLU A 517 -9.56 -16.56 -34.25
CA GLU A 517 -10.62 -16.66 -33.24
C GLU A 517 -10.03 -16.97 -31.85
N GLN A 518 -8.97 -17.76 -31.80
CA GLN A 518 -8.25 -18.09 -30.57
C GLN A 518 -7.63 -16.83 -29.94
N THR A 519 -6.95 -16.00 -30.72
CA THR A 519 -6.34 -14.73 -30.25
C THR A 519 -7.40 -13.77 -29.71
N ILE A 520 -8.58 -13.69 -30.38
CA ILE A 520 -9.70 -12.87 -29.91
C ILE A 520 -10.23 -13.41 -28.58
N LEU A 521 -10.35 -14.74 -28.45
CA LEU A 521 -10.79 -15.38 -27.19
C LEU A 521 -9.80 -15.11 -26.05
N GLU A 522 -8.52 -15.27 -26.28
CA GLU A 522 -7.44 -14.99 -25.31
C GLU A 522 -7.45 -13.52 -24.85
N ALA A 523 -7.55 -12.60 -25.81
CA ALA A 523 -7.65 -11.16 -25.49
C ALA A 523 -8.93 -10.83 -24.72
N ALA A 524 -10.06 -11.49 -25.02
CA ALA A 524 -11.32 -11.32 -24.28
C ALA A 524 -11.20 -11.87 -22.84
N GLN A 525 -10.55 -13.02 -22.64
CA GLN A 525 -10.27 -13.58 -21.31
C GLN A 525 -9.39 -12.63 -20.47
N LEU A 526 -8.37 -12.03 -21.09
CA LEU A 526 -7.55 -11.01 -20.45
C LEU A 526 -8.35 -9.74 -20.13
N ALA A 527 -9.22 -9.26 -21.03
CA ALA A 527 -10.09 -8.12 -20.77
C ALA A 527 -11.03 -8.37 -19.57
N ALA A 528 -11.58 -9.57 -19.48
CA ALA A 528 -12.39 -10.01 -18.34
C ALA A 528 -11.57 -10.10 -17.04
N TRP A 529 -10.34 -10.61 -17.09
CA TRP A 529 -9.45 -10.67 -15.95
C TRP A 529 -9.07 -9.29 -15.41
N TYR A 530 -8.74 -8.36 -16.30
CA TYR A 530 -8.41 -6.98 -15.95
C TYR A 530 -9.64 -6.08 -15.83
N SER A 531 -10.74 -6.62 -15.28
CA SER A 531 -11.98 -5.91 -14.99
C SER A 531 -12.51 -6.20 -13.58
N LYS A 532 -13.53 -5.47 -13.16
CA LYS A 532 -14.24 -5.72 -11.89
C LYS A 532 -14.91 -7.12 -11.83
N ALA A 533 -15.09 -7.78 -12.99
CA ALA A 533 -15.70 -9.11 -13.10
C ALA A 533 -14.70 -10.27 -13.04
N GLN A 534 -13.50 -10.07 -12.56
CA GLN A 534 -12.41 -11.06 -12.49
C GLN A 534 -12.82 -12.43 -11.90
N GLN A 535 -13.77 -12.46 -10.97
CA GLN A 535 -14.22 -13.68 -10.30
C GLN A 535 -15.54 -14.25 -10.87
N SER A 536 -16.03 -13.70 -11.96
CA SER A 536 -17.31 -14.13 -12.57
C SER A 536 -17.07 -15.25 -13.58
N ALA A 537 -18.00 -16.20 -13.66
CA ALA A 537 -17.87 -17.38 -14.53
C ALA A 537 -18.11 -17.07 -16.02
N GLN A 538 -18.93 -16.06 -16.35
CA GLN A 538 -19.23 -15.64 -17.73
C GLN A 538 -19.28 -14.12 -17.79
N VAL A 539 -18.30 -13.52 -18.42
CA VAL A 539 -18.17 -12.07 -18.55
C VAL A 539 -18.40 -11.67 -20.01
N PRO A 540 -19.38 -10.79 -20.29
CA PRO A 540 -19.56 -10.28 -21.63
C PRO A 540 -18.43 -9.29 -21.96
N VAL A 541 -17.73 -9.53 -23.07
CA VAL A 541 -16.66 -8.69 -23.60
C VAL A 541 -17.04 -8.25 -25.02
N ASP A 542 -17.13 -6.94 -25.20
CA ASP A 542 -17.35 -6.33 -26.51
C ASP A 542 -16.01 -6.14 -27.23
N TYR A 543 -15.97 -6.40 -28.53
CA TYR A 543 -14.81 -6.16 -29.38
C TYR A 543 -15.20 -5.56 -30.73
N CYS A 544 -14.36 -4.68 -31.23
CA CYS A 544 -14.51 -4.07 -32.55
C CYS A 544 -13.15 -3.53 -33.04
N LEU A 545 -13.09 -3.11 -34.32
CA LEU A 545 -11.89 -2.44 -34.81
C LEU A 545 -11.73 -1.06 -34.17
N VAL A 546 -10.50 -0.65 -33.85
CA VAL A 546 -10.17 0.65 -33.23
C VAL A 546 -10.74 1.83 -34.00
N LYS A 547 -10.88 1.74 -35.33
CA LYS A 547 -11.51 2.81 -36.17
C LYS A 547 -12.95 3.14 -35.76
N TYR A 548 -13.66 2.24 -35.10
CA TYR A 548 -15.03 2.42 -34.63
C TYR A 548 -15.10 2.94 -33.18
N VAL A 549 -13.97 3.09 -32.50
CA VAL A 549 -13.90 3.62 -31.13
C VAL A 549 -13.59 5.10 -31.17
N LYS A 550 -14.41 5.92 -30.48
CA LYS A 550 -14.26 7.38 -30.42
C LYS A 550 -14.41 7.89 -29.01
N LYS A 551 -13.70 8.95 -28.68
CA LYS A 551 -13.87 9.65 -27.42
C LYS A 551 -14.78 10.87 -27.62
N PRO A 552 -15.94 10.96 -26.92
CA PRO A 552 -16.79 12.15 -26.96
C PRO A 552 -16.05 13.37 -26.41
N VAL A 553 -16.38 14.55 -26.92
CA VAL A 553 -15.84 15.82 -26.42
C VAL A 553 -16.23 16.00 -24.95
N GLY A 554 -15.26 16.28 -24.09
CA GLY A 554 -15.48 16.45 -22.64
C GLY A 554 -15.65 15.14 -21.85
N ALA A 555 -15.52 13.97 -22.48
CA ALA A 555 -15.57 12.70 -21.76
C ALA A 555 -14.36 12.52 -20.83
N LYS A 556 -14.59 11.90 -19.68
CA LYS A 556 -13.56 11.55 -18.69
C LYS A 556 -12.53 10.57 -19.29
N PRO A 557 -11.30 10.48 -18.73
CA PRO A 557 -10.33 9.47 -19.16
C PRO A 557 -10.91 8.06 -19.11
N GLY A 558 -10.55 7.22 -20.10
CA GLY A 558 -11.05 5.86 -20.23
C GLY A 558 -12.47 5.71 -20.78
N MET A 559 -13.22 6.80 -20.95
CA MET A 559 -14.59 6.76 -21.43
C MET A 559 -14.61 6.92 -22.96
N VAL A 560 -15.08 5.89 -23.65
CA VAL A 560 -15.21 5.86 -25.11
C VAL A 560 -16.61 5.42 -25.53
N ILE A 561 -17.00 5.77 -26.77
CA ILE A 561 -18.17 5.22 -27.47
C ILE A 561 -17.67 4.41 -28.66
N PHE A 562 -18.35 3.34 -28.97
CA PHE A 562 -17.98 2.45 -30.05
C PHE A 562 -19.22 1.93 -30.78
N THR A 563 -19.02 1.48 -31.99
CA THR A 563 -20.05 0.91 -32.86
C THR A 563 -19.51 -0.33 -33.55
N ASN A 564 -20.39 -1.10 -34.18
CA ASN A 564 -20.05 -2.33 -34.91
C ASN A 564 -19.34 -3.39 -34.03
N GLN A 565 -19.66 -3.40 -32.73
CA GLN A 565 -19.13 -4.38 -31.81
C GLN A 565 -19.77 -5.76 -31.97
N ARG A 566 -19.00 -6.78 -31.59
CA ARG A 566 -19.47 -8.13 -31.32
C ARG A 566 -19.20 -8.44 -29.87
N THR A 567 -20.00 -9.31 -29.25
CA THR A 567 -19.87 -9.68 -27.84
C THR A 567 -19.50 -11.15 -27.72
N LEU A 568 -18.50 -11.44 -26.87
CA LEU A 568 -18.12 -12.79 -26.45
C LEU A 568 -18.37 -12.94 -24.96
N TYR A 569 -18.79 -14.14 -24.54
CA TYR A 569 -18.92 -14.52 -23.14
C TYR A 569 -17.74 -15.40 -22.78
N VAL A 570 -16.91 -14.95 -21.83
CA VAL A 570 -15.66 -15.61 -21.49
C VAL A 570 -15.50 -15.78 -19.98
N THR A 571 -14.72 -16.79 -19.57
CA THR A 571 -14.23 -16.94 -18.20
C THR A 571 -12.90 -16.18 -18.07
N PRO A 572 -12.73 -15.30 -17.07
CA PRO A 572 -11.49 -14.54 -16.88
C PRO A 572 -10.27 -15.45 -16.70
N ARG A 573 -9.17 -15.15 -17.38
CA ARG A 573 -7.91 -15.90 -17.29
C ARG A 573 -6.72 -14.94 -17.28
N GLN A 574 -5.75 -15.16 -16.39
CA GLN A 574 -4.57 -14.29 -16.22
C GLN A 574 -3.42 -14.66 -17.15
N THR A 575 -3.20 -15.96 -17.35
CA THR A 575 -2.10 -16.50 -18.16
C THR A 575 -2.67 -17.24 -19.36
N LEU A 576 -1.95 -17.17 -20.47
CA LEU A 576 -2.32 -17.84 -21.73
C LEU A 576 -1.61 -19.20 -21.91
N GLU A 577 -0.72 -19.59 -20.96
CA GLU A 577 -0.09 -20.91 -20.95
C GLU A 577 -1.15 -22.00 -20.71
N GLU A 578 -1.15 -23.02 -21.54
CA GLU A 578 -1.95 -24.22 -21.31
C GLU A 578 -1.54 -24.87 -19.99
N GLU A 579 -2.50 -25.06 -19.07
CA GLU A 579 -2.30 -26.05 -18.01
C GLU A 579 -2.14 -27.41 -18.70
N GLU A 580 -0.93 -27.94 -18.73
CA GLU A 580 -0.74 -29.37 -18.99
C GLU A 580 -1.60 -30.14 -18.01
N THR A 581 -2.70 -30.67 -18.54
CA THR A 581 -3.59 -31.58 -17.81
C THR A 581 -2.79 -32.82 -17.48
N ILE A 582 -2.38 -32.97 -16.22
CA ILE A 582 -1.88 -34.24 -15.66
C ILE A 582 -3.06 -35.07 -15.20
#